data_c022cc20f225d15c1f3a97f6712bf71b
#
_entry.id   c022cc20f225d15c1f3a97f6712bf71b
#
_cell.length_a   1.000
_cell.length_b   1.000
_cell.length_c   1.000
_cell.angle_alpha   90.00
_cell.angle_beta   90.00
_cell.angle_gamma   90.00
#
_symmetry.space_group_name_H-M   'P 1'
#
loop_
_entity.id
_entity.type
_entity.pdbx_description
1 polymer ?
#
loop_
_entity_poly.entity_id
_entity_poly.type
_entity_poly.pdbx_seq_one_letter_code
_entity_poly.pdbx_strand_id
1 'polypeptide(L)'
;NRDAQSAFLAEIQATEVTPIEPVYVDYDKDMSIFDVNGLEVLYAQNELNDITYVTYSYNKGVTEDPALNLAFSYLSYLGTPTRSAEEIAQQMYQLACNFGMGAGSNRTYIYVNGLTENMPEAIAIVADLVYNAVADEAILANLKADMLKSRADAKLNQSACFGQLQEYIFYGPEFIRK
;
A
#
# COMPACT_ATOMS: atom_id res chain seq x y z
N ASN A 1 -2.12 34.54 24.57
CA ASN A 1 -3.07 33.93 25.47
C ASN A 1 -3.56 32.62 24.85
N ARG A 2 -3.30 31.49 25.50
CA ARG A 2 -3.69 30.15 25.01
C ARG A 2 -5.22 29.93 25.04
N ASP A 3 -5.94 30.74 25.82
CA ASP A 3 -7.39 30.62 26.01
C ASP A 3 -8.19 31.63 25.15
N ALA A 4 -7.50 32.40 24.31
CA ALA A 4 -8.17 33.35 23.44
C ALA A 4 -8.80 32.59 22.26
N GLN A 5 -10.12 32.64 22.19
CA GLN A 5 -10.91 32.06 21.10
C GLN A 5 -11.58 33.17 20.29
N SER A 6 -11.70 32.95 18.97
CA SER A 6 -12.54 33.83 18.15
C SER A 6 -14.03 33.60 18.44
N ALA A 7 -14.86 34.62 18.23
CA ALA A 7 -16.31 34.47 18.37
C ALA A 7 -16.88 33.35 17.51
N PHE A 8 -16.34 33.18 16.30
CA PHE A 8 -16.71 32.09 15.38
C PHE A 8 -16.39 30.70 15.95
N LEU A 9 -15.20 30.51 16.56
CA LEU A 9 -14.85 29.23 17.18
C LEU A 9 -15.73 28.93 18.40
N ALA A 10 -16.05 29.96 19.21
CA ALA A 10 -16.94 29.79 20.34
C ALA A 10 -18.38 29.40 19.89
N GLU A 11 -18.88 29.95 18.78
CA GLU A 11 -20.15 29.58 18.20
C GLU A 11 -20.18 28.12 17.70
N ILE A 12 -19.12 27.68 17.00
CA ILE A 12 -18.98 26.27 16.56
C ILE A 12 -18.96 25.33 17.76
N GLN A 13 -18.21 25.66 18.81
CA GLN A 13 -18.13 24.84 20.01
C GLN A 13 -19.42 24.79 20.82
N ALA A 14 -20.25 25.83 20.75
CA ALA A 14 -21.55 25.90 21.38
C ALA A 14 -22.67 25.18 20.62
N THR A 15 -22.40 24.75 19.37
CA THR A 15 -23.37 24.02 18.55
C THR A 15 -23.61 22.63 19.15
N GLU A 16 -24.87 22.32 19.46
CA GLU A 16 -25.26 20.98 19.87
C GLU A 16 -25.02 19.98 18.71
N VAL A 17 -24.17 18.99 18.95
CA VAL A 17 -23.90 17.91 18.01
C VAL A 17 -24.69 16.68 18.46
N THR A 18 -25.56 16.17 17.60
CA THR A 18 -26.20 14.87 17.84
C THR A 18 -25.12 13.79 17.87
N PRO A 19 -24.99 13.01 18.95
CA PRO A 19 -24.03 11.92 19.01
C PRO A 19 -24.25 10.93 17.86
N ILE A 20 -23.19 10.61 17.15
CA ILE A 20 -23.24 9.54 16.14
C ILE A 20 -23.14 8.23 16.90
N GLU A 21 -24.16 7.37 16.78
CA GLU A 21 -24.07 6.01 17.31
C GLU A 21 -23.04 5.22 16.49
N PRO A 22 -22.05 4.61 17.16
CA PRO A 22 -21.06 3.82 16.46
C PRO A 22 -21.69 2.56 15.84
N VAL A 23 -21.45 2.35 14.56
CA VAL A 23 -21.82 1.10 13.88
C VAL A 23 -20.60 0.19 13.91
N TYR A 24 -20.74 -0.97 14.54
CA TYR A 24 -19.69 -1.98 14.61
C TYR A 24 -19.81 -2.95 13.44
N VAL A 25 -18.66 -3.34 12.88
CA VAL A 25 -18.62 -4.41 11.87
C VAL A 25 -18.96 -5.75 12.51
N ASP A 26 -19.94 -6.43 11.96
CA ASP A 26 -20.31 -7.81 12.32
C ASP A 26 -19.73 -8.74 11.25
N TYR A 27 -18.61 -9.40 11.54
CA TYR A 27 -17.90 -10.24 10.58
C TYR A 27 -18.74 -11.40 10.02
N ASP A 28 -19.74 -11.86 10.78
CA ASP A 28 -20.61 -12.95 10.34
C ASP A 28 -21.72 -12.48 9.37
N LYS A 29 -22.01 -11.18 9.34
CA LYS A 29 -23.05 -10.58 8.49
C LYS A 29 -22.49 -9.73 7.36
N ASP A 30 -21.46 -8.93 7.70
CA ASP A 30 -20.95 -7.90 6.80
C ASP A 30 -19.84 -8.44 5.88
N MET A 31 -19.37 -9.68 6.10
CA MET A 31 -18.31 -10.29 5.32
C MET A 31 -18.65 -11.73 4.93
N SER A 32 -18.33 -12.11 3.71
CA SER A 32 -18.38 -13.48 3.21
C SER A 32 -16.98 -14.05 3.06
N ILE A 33 -16.78 -15.31 3.47
CA ILE A 33 -15.52 -16.04 3.31
C ILE A 33 -15.79 -17.24 2.42
N PHE A 34 -15.04 -17.38 1.33
CA PHE A 34 -15.17 -18.50 0.41
C PHE A 34 -13.83 -18.86 -0.24
N ASP A 35 -13.75 -20.05 -0.81
CA ASP A 35 -12.56 -20.55 -1.50
C ASP A 35 -12.72 -20.45 -3.02
N VAL A 36 -11.68 -20.00 -3.67
CA VAL A 36 -11.56 -20.00 -5.14
C VAL A 36 -10.27 -20.73 -5.53
N ASN A 37 -10.39 -21.98 -5.95
CA ASN A 37 -9.25 -22.80 -6.36
C ASN A 37 -8.14 -22.94 -5.31
N GLY A 38 -8.50 -23.06 -4.04
CA GLY A 38 -7.58 -23.18 -2.91
C GLY A 38 -7.06 -21.82 -2.38
N LEU A 39 -7.60 -20.71 -2.87
CA LEU A 39 -7.32 -19.38 -2.36
C LEU A 39 -8.51 -18.91 -1.52
N GLU A 40 -8.28 -18.62 -0.24
CA GLU A 40 -9.28 -18.02 0.64
C GLU A 40 -9.56 -16.57 0.22
N VAL A 41 -10.84 -16.27 0.00
CA VAL A 41 -11.31 -14.93 -0.38
C VAL A 41 -12.23 -14.39 0.70
N LEU A 42 -11.90 -13.21 1.21
CA LEU A 42 -12.74 -12.43 2.10
C LEU A 42 -13.40 -11.31 1.28
N TYR A 43 -14.72 -11.26 1.30
CA TYR A 43 -15.49 -10.31 0.52
C TYR A 43 -16.45 -9.53 1.42
N ALA A 44 -16.40 -8.21 1.30
CA ALA A 44 -17.41 -7.31 1.86
C ALA A 44 -17.96 -6.43 0.72
N GLN A 45 -19.29 -6.37 0.61
CA GLN A 45 -19.93 -5.56 -0.42
C GLN A 45 -19.82 -4.08 -0.08
N ASN A 46 -19.40 -3.27 -1.04
CA ASN A 46 -19.46 -1.82 -0.93
C ASN A 46 -20.85 -1.33 -1.42
N GLU A 47 -21.68 -0.90 -0.49
CA GLU A 47 -23.03 -0.38 -0.79
C GLU A 47 -23.07 1.14 -0.96
N LEU A 48 -21.93 1.83 -0.74
CA LEU A 48 -21.88 3.30 -0.74
C LEU A 48 -21.59 3.89 -2.12
N ASN A 49 -20.84 3.15 -2.95
CA ASN A 49 -20.43 3.60 -4.28
C ASN A 49 -19.92 2.42 -5.13
N ASP A 50 -19.62 2.69 -6.41
CA ASP A 50 -19.15 1.69 -7.38
C ASP A 50 -17.62 1.49 -7.36
N ILE A 51 -16.98 1.68 -6.21
CA ILE A 51 -15.54 1.46 -6.04
C ILE A 51 -15.29 0.07 -5.44
N THR A 52 -14.48 -0.72 -6.13
CA THR A 52 -13.98 -1.99 -5.62
C THR A 52 -12.51 -1.90 -5.26
N TYR A 53 -12.13 -2.59 -4.20
CA TYR A 53 -10.76 -2.73 -3.73
C TYR A 53 -10.41 -4.22 -3.63
N VAL A 54 -9.42 -4.68 -4.38
CA VAL A 54 -8.94 -6.07 -4.35
C VAL A 54 -7.51 -6.09 -3.88
N THR A 55 -7.22 -6.90 -2.87
CA THR A 55 -5.85 -7.10 -2.35
C THR A 55 -5.49 -8.57 -2.41
N TYR A 56 -4.37 -8.87 -3.05
CA TYR A 56 -3.69 -10.15 -2.96
C TYR A 56 -2.64 -10.08 -1.86
N SER A 57 -2.78 -10.91 -0.83
CA SER A 57 -1.87 -10.93 0.31
C SER A 57 -1.15 -12.26 0.43
N TYR A 58 0.16 -12.20 0.65
CA TYR A 58 1.02 -13.37 0.85
C TYR A 58 1.67 -13.29 2.22
N ASN A 59 1.66 -14.39 2.96
CA ASN A 59 2.25 -14.49 4.30
C ASN A 59 3.78 -14.67 4.23
N LYS A 60 4.46 -13.78 3.51
CA LYS A 60 5.91 -13.67 3.44
C LYS A 60 6.29 -12.20 3.32
N GLY A 61 7.18 -11.72 4.16
CA GLY A 61 7.58 -10.32 4.21
C GLY A 61 9.09 -10.13 4.29
N VAL A 62 9.51 -8.89 4.47
CA VAL A 62 10.94 -8.51 4.50
C VAL A 62 11.71 -9.12 5.67
N THR A 63 11.04 -9.57 6.72
CA THR A 63 11.67 -10.28 7.83
C THR A 63 12.21 -11.65 7.39
N GLU A 64 11.53 -12.31 6.46
CA GLU A 64 11.94 -13.59 5.89
C GLU A 64 12.86 -13.40 4.67
N ASP A 65 12.55 -12.39 3.84
CA ASP A 65 13.33 -12.11 2.63
C ASP A 65 13.46 -10.59 2.42
N PRO A 66 14.57 -9.99 2.85
CA PRO A 66 14.82 -8.55 2.71
C PRO A 66 14.84 -8.05 1.26
N ALA A 67 15.05 -8.93 0.28
CA ALA A 67 15.07 -8.56 -1.13
C ALA A 67 13.67 -8.18 -1.67
N LEU A 68 12.59 -8.61 -1.00
CA LEU A 68 11.22 -8.32 -1.42
C LEU A 68 10.94 -6.82 -1.52
N ASN A 69 11.47 -6.02 -0.60
CA ASN A 69 11.28 -4.57 -0.65
C ASN A 69 11.87 -3.95 -1.94
N LEU A 70 13.10 -4.32 -2.28
CA LEU A 70 13.73 -3.88 -3.52
C LEU A 70 12.98 -4.43 -4.75
N ALA A 71 12.59 -5.70 -4.72
CA ALA A 71 11.91 -6.36 -5.83
C ALA A 71 10.56 -5.69 -6.16
N PHE A 72 9.72 -5.42 -5.16
CA PHE A 72 8.44 -4.73 -5.37
C PHE A 72 8.62 -3.26 -5.77
N SER A 73 9.60 -2.57 -5.17
CA SER A 73 9.93 -1.21 -5.59
C SER A 73 10.42 -1.17 -7.04
N TYR A 74 11.22 -2.15 -7.46
CA TYR A 74 11.71 -2.25 -8.83
C TYR A 74 10.60 -2.59 -9.81
N LEU A 75 9.75 -3.56 -9.49
CA LEU A 75 8.63 -3.98 -10.33
C LEU A 75 7.67 -2.83 -10.68
N SER A 76 7.47 -1.88 -9.78
CA SER A 76 6.59 -0.72 -10.03
C SER A 76 7.10 0.26 -11.10
N TYR A 77 8.37 0.15 -11.52
CA TYR A 77 8.95 0.95 -12.59
C TYR A 77 9.11 0.21 -13.91
N LEU A 78 8.77 -1.07 -13.95
CA LEU A 78 8.96 -1.91 -15.12
C LEU A 78 7.74 -1.91 -16.04
N GLY A 79 8.00 -2.24 -17.29
CA GLY A 79 6.97 -2.60 -18.27
C GLY A 79 6.95 -4.10 -18.53
N THR A 80 6.12 -4.49 -19.50
CA THR A 80 6.02 -5.84 -20.04
C THR A 80 6.51 -5.85 -21.50
N PRO A 81 6.61 -7.01 -22.17
CA PRO A 81 6.97 -7.04 -23.60
C PRO A 81 6.01 -6.28 -24.52
N THR A 82 4.79 -6.03 -24.04
CA THR A 82 3.71 -5.40 -24.83
C THR A 82 3.34 -4.00 -24.37
N ARG A 83 3.81 -3.55 -23.20
CA ARG A 83 3.47 -2.26 -22.58
C ARG A 83 4.65 -1.68 -21.82
N SER A 84 4.95 -0.42 -22.04
CA SER A 84 5.87 0.32 -21.17
C SER A 84 5.22 0.63 -19.81
N ALA A 85 6.02 1.03 -18.83
CA ALA A 85 5.50 1.47 -17.53
C ALA A 85 4.55 2.69 -17.67
N GLU A 86 4.86 3.60 -18.59
CA GLU A 86 4.01 4.77 -18.88
C GLU A 86 2.67 4.36 -19.49
N GLU A 87 2.66 3.40 -20.43
CA GLU A 87 1.43 2.88 -21.04
C GLU A 87 0.56 2.16 -20.01
N ILE A 88 1.17 1.39 -19.09
CA ILE A 88 0.46 0.77 -17.96
C ILE A 88 -0.20 1.86 -17.10
N ALA A 89 0.54 2.88 -16.70
CA ALA A 89 0.01 3.98 -15.91
C ALA A 89 -1.13 4.72 -16.62
N GLN A 90 -0.99 4.98 -17.92
CA GLN A 90 -2.01 5.64 -18.74
C GLN A 90 -3.27 4.78 -18.87
N GLN A 91 -3.15 3.48 -19.10
CA GLN A 91 -4.29 2.56 -19.18
C GLN A 91 -5.03 2.48 -17.84
N MET A 92 -4.31 2.33 -16.73
CA MET A 92 -4.90 2.35 -15.39
C MET A 92 -5.66 3.65 -15.12
N TYR A 93 -5.09 4.79 -15.51
CA TYR A 93 -5.77 6.09 -15.41
C TYR A 93 -7.06 6.15 -16.23
N GLN A 94 -7.04 5.66 -17.50
CA GLN A 94 -8.23 5.61 -18.37
C GLN A 94 -9.34 4.72 -17.79
N LEU A 95 -8.97 3.65 -17.09
CA LEU A 95 -9.90 2.76 -16.40
C LEU A 95 -10.41 3.34 -15.07
N ALA A 96 -9.97 4.54 -14.68
CA ALA A 96 -10.20 5.10 -13.34
C ALA A 96 -9.83 4.11 -12.23
N CYS A 97 -8.74 3.38 -12.42
CA CYS A 97 -8.19 2.39 -11.51
C CYS A 97 -6.76 2.75 -11.09
N ASN A 98 -6.38 2.28 -9.91
CA ASN A 98 -5.02 2.37 -9.40
C ASN A 98 -4.56 1.00 -8.93
N PHE A 99 -3.25 0.80 -8.87
CA PHE A 99 -2.65 -0.35 -8.25
C PHE A 99 -1.45 0.06 -7.41
N GLY A 100 -1.07 -0.82 -6.51
CA GLY A 100 0.16 -0.69 -5.76
C GLY A 100 0.60 -2.06 -5.23
N MET A 101 1.86 -2.12 -4.87
CA MET A 101 2.47 -3.34 -4.36
C MET A 101 3.57 -3.02 -3.36
N GLY A 102 3.83 -3.94 -2.44
CA GLY A 102 4.86 -3.74 -1.44
C GLY A 102 5.07 -4.94 -0.55
N ALA A 103 6.11 -4.84 0.27
CA ALA A 103 6.45 -5.82 1.26
C ALA A 103 6.53 -5.16 2.64
N GLY A 104 5.68 -5.60 3.54
CA GLY A 104 5.75 -5.29 4.97
C GLY A 104 6.61 -6.30 5.72
N SER A 105 6.66 -6.23 7.04
CA SER A 105 7.48 -7.12 7.87
C SER A 105 7.19 -8.60 7.63
N ASN A 106 5.91 -9.01 7.66
CA ASN A 106 5.49 -10.41 7.61
C ASN A 106 4.58 -10.74 6.41
N ARG A 107 4.25 -9.76 5.57
CA ARG A 107 3.35 -9.92 4.43
C ARG A 107 3.80 -9.09 3.25
N THR A 108 3.59 -9.63 2.06
CA THR A 108 3.60 -8.87 0.81
C THR A 108 2.18 -8.71 0.31
N TYR A 109 1.93 -7.63 -0.41
CA TYR A 109 0.61 -7.32 -0.94
C TYR A 109 0.70 -6.68 -2.33
N ILE A 110 -0.30 -6.98 -3.13
CA ILE A 110 -0.57 -6.30 -4.40
C ILE A 110 -2.05 -5.92 -4.34
N TYR A 111 -2.36 -4.67 -4.56
CA TYR A 111 -3.74 -4.22 -4.60
C TYR A 111 -4.08 -3.52 -5.91
N VAL A 112 -5.35 -3.63 -6.27
CA VAL A 112 -5.97 -2.89 -7.37
C VAL A 112 -7.26 -2.29 -6.83
N ASN A 113 -7.49 -1.01 -7.09
CA ASN A 113 -8.73 -0.35 -6.69
C ASN A 113 -9.20 0.62 -7.77
N GLY A 114 -10.50 0.83 -7.85
CA GLY A 114 -11.12 1.73 -8.82
C GLY A 114 -12.55 1.34 -9.14
N LEU A 115 -13.05 1.77 -10.30
CA LEU A 115 -14.40 1.47 -10.73
C LEU A 115 -14.63 -0.02 -10.91
N THR A 116 -15.70 -0.54 -10.30
CA THR A 116 -16.03 -1.96 -10.28
C THR A 116 -16.15 -2.55 -11.69
N GLU A 117 -16.75 -1.83 -12.63
CA GLU A 117 -16.92 -2.28 -14.01
C GLU A 117 -15.59 -2.50 -14.76
N ASN A 118 -14.54 -1.74 -14.39
CA ASN A 118 -13.22 -1.80 -15.02
C ASN A 118 -12.24 -2.74 -14.30
N MET A 119 -12.62 -3.27 -13.14
CA MET A 119 -11.75 -4.09 -12.30
C MET A 119 -11.18 -5.33 -13.01
N PRO A 120 -11.93 -6.09 -13.81
CA PRO A 120 -11.38 -7.25 -14.52
C PRO A 120 -10.20 -6.90 -15.45
N GLU A 121 -10.31 -5.79 -16.20
CA GLU A 121 -9.25 -5.33 -17.08
C GLU A 121 -8.05 -4.79 -16.30
N ALA A 122 -8.30 -4.00 -15.26
CA ALA A 122 -7.24 -3.48 -14.39
C ALA A 122 -6.44 -4.60 -13.71
N ILE A 123 -7.10 -5.65 -13.22
CA ILE A 123 -6.45 -6.82 -12.63
C ILE A 123 -5.62 -7.56 -13.69
N ALA A 124 -6.12 -7.71 -14.92
CA ALA A 124 -5.39 -8.36 -16.00
C ALA A 124 -4.09 -7.62 -16.36
N ILE A 125 -4.12 -6.27 -16.38
CA ILE A 125 -2.93 -5.44 -16.61
C ILE A 125 -1.89 -5.63 -15.50
N VAL A 126 -2.32 -5.62 -14.25
CA VAL A 126 -1.42 -5.81 -13.09
C VAL A 126 -0.86 -7.24 -13.05
N ALA A 127 -1.68 -8.24 -13.37
CA ALA A 127 -1.23 -9.63 -13.49
C ALA A 127 -0.18 -9.79 -14.60
N ASP A 128 -0.39 -9.17 -15.78
CA ASP A 128 0.60 -9.15 -16.86
C ASP A 128 1.94 -8.55 -16.38
N LEU A 129 1.89 -7.41 -15.66
CA LEU A 129 3.09 -6.80 -15.09
C LEU A 129 3.81 -7.74 -14.11
N VAL A 130 3.07 -8.40 -13.22
CA VAL A 130 3.66 -9.30 -12.21
C VAL A 130 4.32 -10.52 -12.82
N TYR A 131 3.70 -11.12 -13.85
CA TYR A 131 4.19 -12.36 -14.46
C TYR A 131 5.17 -12.16 -15.60
N ASN A 132 5.09 -11.03 -16.30
CA ASN A 132 5.82 -10.80 -17.55
C ASN A 132 6.66 -9.52 -17.54
N ALA A 133 7.01 -8.98 -16.35
CA ALA A 133 7.86 -7.80 -16.27
C ALA A 133 9.20 -8.00 -16.97
N VAL A 134 9.61 -6.99 -17.72
CA VAL A 134 10.92 -6.98 -18.41
C VAL A 134 11.92 -6.22 -17.58
N ALA A 135 12.99 -6.88 -17.19
CA ALA A 135 14.06 -6.27 -16.40
C ALA A 135 14.78 -5.16 -17.17
N ASP A 136 15.10 -4.06 -16.47
CA ASP A 136 15.89 -2.94 -16.96
C ASP A 136 17.02 -2.61 -15.99
N GLU A 137 18.27 -2.84 -16.42
CA GLU A 137 19.46 -2.65 -15.57
C GLU A 137 19.67 -1.18 -15.19
N ALA A 138 19.29 -0.25 -16.05
CA ALA A 138 19.45 1.19 -15.76
C ALA A 138 18.47 1.64 -14.67
N ILE A 139 17.21 1.18 -14.74
CA ILE A 139 16.21 1.44 -13.70
C ILE A 139 16.67 0.84 -12.36
N LEU A 140 17.17 -0.39 -12.38
CA LEU A 140 17.68 -1.05 -11.16
C LEU A 140 18.87 -0.30 -10.55
N ALA A 141 19.79 0.17 -11.39
CA ALA A 141 20.95 0.94 -10.93
C ALA A 141 20.53 2.27 -10.30
N ASN A 142 19.60 3.00 -10.92
CA ASN A 142 19.04 4.25 -10.40
C ASN A 142 18.34 4.02 -9.06
N LEU A 143 17.46 3.01 -8.97
CA LEU A 143 16.75 2.68 -7.74
C LEU A 143 17.71 2.34 -6.60
N LYS A 144 18.78 1.57 -6.86
CA LYS A 144 19.81 1.28 -5.86
C LYS A 144 20.53 2.56 -5.40
N ALA A 145 20.86 3.46 -6.33
CA ALA A 145 21.51 4.72 -6.00
C ALA A 145 20.62 5.61 -5.11
N ASP A 146 19.32 5.70 -5.42
CA ASP A 146 18.34 6.45 -4.64
C ASP A 146 18.13 5.84 -3.24
N MET A 147 18.08 4.53 -3.12
CA MET A 147 17.99 3.85 -1.83
C MET A 147 19.24 4.10 -0.97
N LEU A 148 20.44 4.05 -1.57
CA LEU A 148 21.68 4.34 -0.85
C LEU A 148 21.74 5.79 -0.39
N LYS A 149 21.31 6.73 -1.25
CA LYS A 149 21.20 8.14 -0.89
C LYS A 149 20.20 8.33 0.26
N SER A 150 19.00 7.77 0.16
CA SER A 150 17.98 7.86 1.21
C SER A 150 18.49 7.33 2.56
N ARG A 151 19.26 6.24 2.55
CA ARG A 151 19.92 5.71 3.76
C ARG A 151 20.98 6.66 4.33
N ALA A 152 21.73 7.33 3.46
CA ALA A 152 22.71 8.34 3.90
C ALA A 152 22.02 9.56 4.51
N ASP A 153 20.95 10.05 3.87
CA ASP A 153 20.17 11.20 4.34
C ASP A 153 19.43 10.88 5.66
N ALA A 154 18.93 9.67 5.82
CA ALA A 154 18.28 9.23 7.07
C ALA A 154 19.21 9.30 8.28
N LYS A 155 20.53 9.12 8.11
CA LYS A 155 21.52 9.26 9.20
C LYS A 155 21.68 10.70 9.69
N LEU A 156 21.26 11.68 8.89
CA LEU A 156 21.26 13.10 9.26
C LEU A 156 19.95 13.52 9.92
N ASN A 157 18.93 12.65 9.93
CA ASN A 157 17.63 12.92 10.51
C ASN A 157 17.56 12.37 11.94
N GLN A 158 17.40 13.27 12.92
CA GLN A 158 17.37 12.91 14.34
C GLN A 158 16.23 11.93 14.69
N SER A 159 15.03 12.13 14.12
CA SER A 159 13.88 11.24 14.39
C SER A 159 14.10 9.84 13.80
N ALA A 160 14.69 9.75 12.61
CA ALA A 160 15.04 8.47 11.99
C ALA A 160 16.10 7.72 12.83
N CYS A 161 17.15 8.44 13.30
CA CYS A 161 18.16 7.86 14.19
C CYS A 161 17.56 7.38 15.51
N PHE A 162 16.64 8.16 16.09
CA PHE A 162 15.97 7.78 17.34
C PHE A 162 15.07 6.54 17.14
N GLY A 163 14.31 6.48 16.04
CA GLY A 163 13.52 5.31 15.68
C GLY A 163 14.37 4.05 15.54
N GLN A 164 15.51 4.14 14.86
CA GLN A 164 16.46 3.01 14.74
C GLN A 164 17.05 2.59 16.10
N LEU A 165 17.30 3.55 16.99
CA LEU A 165 17.76 3.25 18.37
C LEU A 165 16.68 2.50 19.16
N GLN A 166 15.40 2.90 19.03
CA GLN A 166 14.28 2.19 19.67
C GLN A 166 14.17 0.75 19.14
N GLU A 167 14.25 0.55 17.83
CA GLU A 167 14.24 -0.78 17.21
C GLU A 167 15.40 -1.65 17.71
N TYR A 168 16.59 -1.06 17.81
CA TYR A 168 17.75 -1.76 18.37
C TYR A 168 17.54 -2.20 19.83
N ILE A 169 16.94 -1.34 20.66
CA ILE A 169 16.66 -1.65 22.08
C ILE A 169 15.63 -2.78 22.19
N PHE A 170 14.57 -2.75 21.37
CA PHE A 170 13.49 -3.74 21.46
C PHE A 170 13.80 -5.08 20.81
N TYR A 171 14.52 -5.06 19.68
CA TYR A 171 14.68 -6.25 18.84
C TYR A 171 16.13 -6.72 18.68
N GLY A 172 17.09 -5.93 19.18
CA GLY A 172 18.51 -6.25 19.12
C GLY A 172 19.18 -5.98 17.76
N PRO A 173 20.49 -6.23 17.65
CA PRO A 173 21.28 -5.87 16.47
C PRO A 173 20.92 -6.66 15.20
N GLU A 174 20.37 -7.85 15.34
CA GLU A 174 20.01 -8.71 14.19
C GLU A 174 18.78 -8.20 13.44
N PHE A 175 17.89 -7.48 14.09
CA PHE A 175 16.71 -6.87 13.46
C PHE A 175 17.09 -5.75 12.49
N ILE A 176 18.08 -4.93 12.84
CA ILE A 176 18.54 -3.79 12.03
C ILE A 176 19.32 -4.21 10.79
N ARG A 177 19.90 -5.42 10.81
CA ARG A 177 20.67 -5.97 9.69
C ARG A 177 19.83 -6.64 8.62
N LYS A 178 18.59 -6.92 8.90
CA LYS A 178 17.61 -7.49 7.99
C LYS A 178 16.80 -6.38 7.30
#